data_5a02930f9bb035fbe42cdbc03a8f6222
#
_entry.id   5a02930f9bb035fbe42cdbc03a8f6222
#
_cell.length_a   1.000
_cell.length_b   1.000
_cell.length_c   1.000
_cell.angle_alpha   90.00
_cell.angle_beta   90.00
_cell.angle_gamma   90.00
#
_symmetry.space_group_name_H-M   'P 1'
#
loop_
_entity.id
_entity.type
_entity.pdbx_description
1 polymer ?
#
loop_
_entity_poly.entity_id
_entity_poly.type
_entity_poly.pdbx_seq_one_letter_code
_entity_poly.pdbx_strand_id
1 'polypeptide(L)'
;MDRLTALLERFRVRATLFHTGALCGVQTFEAAPGRGFLHVMRNGDMELRHRTGKGAPQHLHLTEPTLLFYPGPVRHEFINPPDGNDFTCAALDFDGGERNPIVQALPPAMLVPLREVPGLEPALDLLFGEADQVRCGSRLLADRLFEVVLIQLLRWIIDHPAQAGVENGLVMGLSDPRLARALVALHREPGEDWTLERMASIAGMSRSAFAAAFKQATGTTPAQYLSDWRLTLAASMLRAGKPAKLIAAELGFATQASLSKAFRQRMGVSPREWLAQVIDAERL
;
A
#
# COMPACT_ATOMS: atom_id res chain seq x y z
N MET A 1 4.15 18.05 7.22
CA MET A 1 4.23 17.82 5.76
C MET A 1 3.40 16.58 5.45
N ASP A 2 2.56 16.65 4.44
CA ASP A 2 1.75 15.52 4.01
C ASP A 2 2.58 14.57 3.14
N ARG A 3 2.81 13.34 3.64
CA ARG A 3 3.67 12.33 3.03
C ARG A 3 2.89 11.29 2.21
N LEU A 4 1.55 11.25 2.35
CA LEU A 4 0.68 10.22 1.75
C LEU A 4 -0.14 10.71 0.57
N THR A 5 -0.59 11.98 0.56
CA THR A 5 -1.53 12.48 -0.46
C THR A 5 -1.01 12.24 -1.88
N ALA A 6 0.26 12.57 -2.17
CA ALA A 6 0.81 12.38 -3.51
C ALA A 6 0.84 10.91 -3.98
N LEU A 7 0.87 9.95 -3.04
CA LEU A 7 0.80 8.52 -3.31
C LEU A 7 -0.65 8.08 -3.53
N LEU A 8 -1.55 8.42 -2.59
CA LEU A 8 -2.93 7.94 -2.58
C LEU A 8 -3.79 8.58 -3.68
N GLU A 9 -3.47 9.79 -4.15
CA GLU A 9 -4.12 10.39 -5.32
C GLU A 9 -3.77 9.67 -6.63
N ARG A 10 -2.55 9.14 -6.75
CA ARG A 10 -2.06 8.44 -7.95
C ARG A 10 -2.32 6.94 -7.92
N PHE A 11 -2.31 6.35 -6.74
CA PHE A 11 -2.47 4.91 -6.51
C PHE A 11 -3.59 4.72 -5.49
N ARG A 12 -4.82 4.84 -5.98
CA ARG A 12 -6.01 4.74 -5.13
C ARG A 12 -6.14 3.36 -4.54
N VAL A 13 -6.71 3.31 -3.37
CA VAL A 13 -7.18 2.10 -2.74
C VAL A 13 -8.68 2.24 -2.50
N ARG A 14 -9.42 1.16 -2.74
CA ARG A 14 -10.84 1.06 -2.43
C ARG A 14 -11.02 -0.01 -1.39
N ALA A 15 -11.74 0.31 -0.35
CA ALA A 15 -12.18 -0.66 0.62
C ALA A 15 -13.63 -1.06 0.33
N THR A 16 -13.93 -2.34 0.52
CA THR A 16 -15.30 -2.87 0.39
C THR A 16 -15.59 -3.75 1.58
N LEU A 17 -16.51 -3.32 2.43
CA LEU A 17 -17.00 -4.11 3.56
C LEU A 17 -17.64 -5.41 3.06
N PHE A 18 -17.20 -6.56 3.58
CA PHE A 18 -17.79 -7.85 3.24
C PHE A 18 -18.28 -8.65 4.45
N HIS A 19 -17.85 -8.31 5.67
CA HIS A 19 -18.30 -8.96 6.90
C HIS A 19 -18.35 -8.00 8.07
N THR A 20 -19.35 -8.17 8.92
CA THR A 20 -19.44 -7.55 10.26
C THR A 20 -20.15 -8.50 11.20
N GLY A 21 -19.74 -8.54 12.46
CA GLY A 21 -20.30 -9.39 13.51
C GLY A 21 -19.42 -10.59 13.86
N ALA A 22 -19.99 -11.55 14.56
CA ALA A 22 -19.27 -12.71 15.08
C ALA A 22 -18.80 -13.66 13.98
N LEU A 23 -17.53 -14.07 14.05
CA LEU A 23 -16.96 -15.19 13.31
C LEU A 23 -16.68 -16.34 14.28
N CYS A 24 -17.28 -17.50 14.02
CA CYS A 24 -17.15 -18.69 14.86
C CYS A 24 -16.38 -19.78 14.12
N GLY A 25 -15.61 -20.61 14.84
CA GLY A 25 -14.85 -21.71 14.25
C GLY A 25 -13.79 -21.27 13.25
N VAL A 26 -13.55 -22.07 12.20
CA VAL A 26 -12.50 -21.81 11.22
C VAL A 26 -13.04 -21.02 10.04
N GLN A 27 -12.47 -19.86 9.80
CA GLN A 27 -12.75 -19.02 8.62
C GLN A 27 -11.50 -18.92 7.75
N THR A 28 -11.62 -19.28 6.48
CA THR A 28 -10.51 -19.20 5.51
C THR A 28 -10.74 -18.05 4.54
N PHE A 29 -9.72 -17.22 4.39
CA PHE A 29 -9.66 -16.13 3.41
C PHE A 29 -8.64 -16.50 2.34
N GLU A 30 -9.14 -16.80 1.14
CA GLU A 30 -8.28 -17.22 0.03
C GLU A 30 -7.53 -16.05 -0.58
N ALA A 31 -6.29 -16.31 -0.99
CA ALA A 31 -5.50 -15.35 -1.74
C ALA A 31 -6.13 -15.11 -3.12
N ALA A 32 -6.43 -13.86 -3.45
CA ALA A 32 -6.94 -13.46 -4.75
C ALA A 32 -6.00 -12.41 -5.37
N PRO A 33 -5.56 -12.55 -6.63
CA PRO A 33 -4.66 -11.61 -7.26
C PRO A 33 -5.15 -10.16 -7.15
N GLY A 34 -4.26 -9.26 -6.76
CA GLY A 34 -4.55 -7.83 -6.63
C GLY A 34 -5.40 -7.43 -5.43
N ARG A 35 -5.86 -8.38 -4.62
CA ARG A 35 -6.72 -8.15 -3.46
C ARG A 35 -5.94 -8.24 -2.16
N GLY A 36 -6.09 -7.21 -1.33
CA GLY A 36 -5.69 -7.21 0.07
C GLY A 36 -6.87 -7.34 1.02
N PHE A 37 -6.58 -7.44 2.31
CA PHE A 37 -7.60 -7.51 3.36
C PHE A 37 -7.23 -6.61 4.54
N LEU A 38 -8.26 -6.02 5.14
CA LEU A 38 -8.17 -5.31 6.40
C LEU A 38 -9.27 -5.83 7.32
N HIS A 39 -8.85 -6.53 8.39
CA HIS A 39 -9.76 -7.05 9.39
C HIS A 39 -9.54 -6.31 10.69
N VAL A 40 -10.61 -5.90 11.31
CA VAL A 40 -10.60 -5.31 12.65
C VAL A 40 -11.23 -6.31 13.61
N MET A 41 -10.42 -6.93 14.45
CA MET A 41 -10.87 -7.78 15.55
C MET A 41 -11.22 -6.87 16.72
N ARG A 42 -12.50 -6.86 17.12
CA ARG A 42 -13.02 -6.01 18.19
C ARG A 42 -12.78 -6.59 19.58
N ASN A 43 -12.81 -7.90 19.68
CA ASN A 43 -12.52 -8.66 20.87
C ASN A 43 -11.34 -9.59 20.63
N GLY A 44 -10.56 -9.88 21.64
CA GLY A 44 -9.37 -10.70 21.50
C GLY A 44 -9.59 -12.09 22.10
N ASP A 45 -9.35 -13.11 21.37
CA ASP A 45 -8.99 -14.49 21.69
C ASP A 45 -9.19 -15.38 20.46
N MET A 46 -8.21 -15.41 19.57
CA MET A 46 -8.24 -16.30 18.42
C MET A 46 -6.86 -16.79 18.04
N GLU A 47 -6.82 -17.93 17.36
CA GLU A 47 -5.62 -18.35 16.63
C GLU A 47 -5.67 -17.86 15.20
N LEU A 48 -4.57 -17.29 14.75
CA LEU A 48 -4.32 -16.90 13.36
C LEU A 48 -3.35 -17.89 12.74
N ARG A 49 -3.69 -18.40 11.54
CA ARG A 49 -2.75 -19.17 10.69
C ARG A 49 -2.57 -18.46 9.37
N HIS A 50 -1.34 -18.12 9.04
CA HIS A 50 -1.01 -17.59 7.72
C HIS A 50 0.37 -18.07 7.26
N ARG A 51 0.61 -17.98 5.94
CA ARG A 51 1.92 -18.21 5.36
C ARG A 51 2.35 -16.97 4.60
N THR A 52 3.37 -16.31 5.09
CA THR A 52 3.98 -15.16 4.43
C THR A 52 5.31 -15.57 3.80
N GLY A 53 5.37 -15.58 2.46
CA GLY A 53 6.56 -16.01 1.72
C GLY A 53 6.74 -17.55 1.67
N LYS A 54 8.01 -17.99 1.58
CA LYS A 54 8.38 -19.42 1.41
C LYS A 54 8.54 -20.18 2.74
N GLY A 55 8.33 -19.52 3.88
CA GLY A 55 8.46 -20.10 5.21
C GLY A 55 7.36 -21.10 5.56
N ALA A 56 7.49 -21.75 6.74
CA ALA A 56 6.39 -22.54 7.33
C ALA A 56 5.22 -21.62 7.68
N PRO A 57 3.98 -22.15 7.71
CA PRO A 57 2.84 -21.39 8.21
C PRO A 57 3.12 -20.90 9.63
N GLN A 58 2.80 -19.63 9.87
CA GLN A 58 2.89 -19.04 11.22
C GLN A 58 1.57 -19.30 11.95
N HIS A 59 1.66 -19.65 13.22
CA HIS A 59 0.55 -19.79 14.13
C HIS A 59 0.72 -18.76 15.24
N LEU A 60 -0.23 -17.86 15.36
CA LEU A 60 -0.20 -16.76 16.32
C LEU A 60 -1.49 -16.76 17.14
N HIS A 61 -1.37 -16.53 18.42
CA HIS A 61 -2.50 -16.36 19.32
C HIS A 61 -2.69 -14.87 19.62
N LEU A 62 -3.83 -14.32 19.26
CA LEU A 62 -4.20 -12.92 19.46
C LEU A 62 -5.17 -12.84 20.64
N THR A 63 -4.80 -12.08 21.67
CA THR A 63 -5.54 -11.96 22.92
C THR A 63 -6.07 -10.56 23.19
N GLU A 64 -5.97 -9.66 22.21
CA GLU A 64 -6.41 -8.28 22.35
C GLU A 64 -6.95 -7.74 21.01
N PRO A 65 -7.78 -6.68 21.04
CA PRO A 65 -8.28 -6.02 19.85
C PRO A 65 -7.15 -5.65 18.91
N THR A 66 -7.19 -6.20 17.69
CA THR A 66 -6.07 -6.14 16.74
C THR A 66 -6.58 -5.85 15.34
N LEU A 67 -5.84 -5.01 14.63
CA LEU A 67 -5.97 -4.77 13.22
C LEU A 67 -5.03 -5.71 12.47
N LEU A 68 -5.62 -6.52 11.56
CA LEU A 68 -4.89 -7.45 10.72
C LEU A 68 -4.92 -6.90 9.29
N PHE A 69 -3.76 -6.56 8.76
CA PHE A 69 -3.63 -5.96 7.45
C PHE A 69 -2.79 -6.83 6.52
N TYR A 70 -3.38 -7.22 5.42
CA TYR A 70 -2.75 -7.94 4.31
C TYR A 70 -2.81 -7.06 3.07
N PRO A 71 -1.73 -6.34 2.73
CA PRO A 71 -1.73 -5.44 1.58
C PRO A 71 -1.80 -6.16 0.23
N GLY A 72 -1.42 -7.43 0.18
CA GLY A 72 -1.45 -8.29 -1.00
C GLY A 72 -2.15 -9.62 -0.77
N PRO A 73 -2.12 -10.52 -1.78
CA PRO A 73 -2.86 -11.78 -1.77
C PRO A 73 -2.19 -12.80 -0.85
N VAL A 74 -2.59 -12.85 0.40
CA VAL A 74 -2.11 -13.81 1.40
C VAL A 74 -3.28 -14.66 1.88
N ARG A 75 -3.19 -16.00 1.69
CA ARG A 75 -4.12 -16.92 2.30
C ARG A 75 -3.92 -16.97 3.82
N HIS A 76 -5.00 -16.79 4.56
CA HIS A 76 -4.97 -16.83 6.03
C HIS A 76 -6.24 -17.43 6.60
N GLU A 77 -6.15 -17.94 7.81
CA GLU A 77 -7.24 -18.63 8.52
C GLU A 77 -7.38 -18.07 9.93
N PHE A 78 -8.60 -17.73 10.30
CA PHE A 78 -8.98 -17.39 11.67
C PHE A 78 -9.61 -18.63 12.32
N ILE A 79 -9.13 -18.98 13.50
CA ILE A 79 -9.69 -20.06 14.32
C ILE A 79 -10.24 -19.40 15.56
N ASN A 80 -11.54 -19.22 15.57
CA ASN A 80 -12.28 -18.55 16.62
C ASN A 80 -12.88 -19.55 17.62
N PRO A 81 -13.11 -19.14 18.88
CA PRO A 81 -13.86 -19.96 19.84
C PRO A 81 -15.30 -20.18 19.36
N PRO A 82 -16.03 -21.17 19.97
CA PRO A 82 -17.39 -21.51 19.55
C PRO A 82 -18.40 -20.37 19.65
N ASP A 83 -18.25 -19.49 20.63
CA ASP A 83 -19.04 -18.27 20.84
C ASP A 83 -18.61 -17.10 19.93
N GLY A 84 -17.52 -17.29 19.18
CA GLY A 84 -17.06 -16.38 18.17
C GLY A 84 -16.29 -15.17 18.68
N ASN A 85 -15.65 -14.47 17.75
CA ASN A 85 -15.06 -13.15 17.95
C ASN A 85 -15.70 -12.15 17.02
N ASP A 86 -15.87 -10.94 17.48
CA ASP A 86 -16.50 -9.87 16.70
C ASP A 86 -15.49 -9.21 15.76
N PHE A 87 -15.82 -9.25 14.46
CA PHE A 87 -15.00 -8.71 13.39
C PHE A 87 -15.75 -7.71 12.53
N THR A 88 -15.00 -6.77 11.99
CA THR A 88 -15.43 -5.98 10.84
C THR A 88 -14.33 -6.06 9.78
N CYS A 89 -14.67 -6.56 8.58
CA CYS A 89 -13.69 -6.95 7.58
C CYS A 89 -13.96 -6.28 6.23
N ALA A 90 -12.91 -5.74 5.61
CA ALA A 90 -12.96 -5.21 4.26
C ALA A 90 -11.94 -5.87 3.33
N ALA A 91 -12.34 -6.06 2.08
CA ALA A 91 -11.43 -6.31 0.98
C ALA A 91 -10.84 -4.98 0.50
N LEU A 92 -9.57 -5.00 0.12
CA LEU A 92 -8.85 -3.84 -0.38
C LEU A 92 -8.42 -4.08 -1.83
N ASP A 93 -8.87 -3.22 -2.72
CA ASP A 93 -8.46 -3.22 -4.12
C ASP A 93 -7.52 -2.03 -4.35
N PHE A 94 -6.25 -2.32 -4.57
CA PHE A 94 -5.21 -1.33 -4.85
C PHE A 94 -5.08 -1.11 -6.35
N ASP A 95 -5.10 0.14 -6.81
CA ASP A 95 -4.81 0.47 -8.21
C ASP A 95 -3.43 -0.06 -8.60
N GLY A 96 -3.37 -0.95 -9.59
CA GLY A 96 -2.14 -1.65 -9.97
C GLY A 96 -1.91 -2.99 -9.26
N GLY A 97 -2.77 -3.38 -8.32
CA GLY A 97 -2.69 -4.63 -7.58
C GLY A 97 -1.37 -4.79 -6.84
N GLU A 98 -0.71 -5.94 -6.94
CA GLU A 98 0.58 -6.23 -6.29
C GLU A 98 1.73 -5.32 -6.76
N ARG A 99 1.56 -4.61 -7.89
CA ARG A 99 2.53 -3.61 -8.39
C ARG A 99 2.30 -2.21 -7.82
N ASN A 100 1.28 -2.02 -7.01
CA ASN A 100 1.06 -0.77 -6.31
C ASN A 100 2.27 -0.48 -5.39
N PRO A 101 2.86 0.73 -5.45
CA PRO A 101 4.06 1.04 -4.67
C PRO A 101 3.82 0.96 -3.15
N ILE A 102 2.59 1.15 -2.67
CA ILE A 102 2.23 0.97 -1.26
C ILE A 102 2.29 -0.52 -0.90
N VAL A 103 1.67 -1.39 -1.72
CA VAL A 103 1.70 -2.84 -1.51
C VAL A 103 3.12 -3.38 -1.51
N GLN A 104 3.96 -2.92 -2.45
CA GLN A 104 5.36 -3.34 -2.54
C GLN A 104 6.25 -2.84 -1.40
N ALA A 105 5.85 -1.76 -0.73
CA ALA A 105 6.62 -1.15 0.35
C ALA A 105 6.28 -1.72 1.74
N LEU A 106 5.29 -2.61 1.83
CA LEU A 106 4.78 -3.14 3.09
C LEU A 106 5.08 -4.63 3.25
N PRO A 107 5.23 -5.13 4.47
CA PRO A 107 5.25 -6.55 4.76
C PRO A 107 3.96 -7.24 4.26
N PRO A 108 4.04 -8.54 3.91
CA PRO A 108 2.88 -9.27 3.41
C PRO A 108 1.74 -9.44 4.44
N ALA A 109 2.04 -9.31 5.72
CA ALA A 109 1.06 -9.32 6.81
C ALA A 109 1.53 -8.41 7.93
N MET A 110 0.60 -7.69 8.52
CA MET A 110 0.84 -6.78 9.65
C MET A 110 -0.26 -6.97 10.68
N LEU A 111 0.15 -7.13 11.93
CA LEU A 111 -0.72 -7.30 13.08
C LEU A 111 -0.44 -6.15 14.04
N VAL A 112 -1.41 -5.26 14.22
CA VAL A 112 -1.23 -4.03 15.01
C VAL A 112 -2.33 -3.96 16.05
N PRO A 113 -2.00 -4.03 17.35
CA PRO A 113 -2.97 -3.79 18.41
C PRO A 113 -3.63 -2.42 18.22
N LEU A 114 -4.96 -2.37 18.33
CA LEU A 114 -5.72 -1.13 18.05
C LEU A 114 -5.25 0.04 18.92
N ARG A 115 -4.83 -0.24 20.15
CA ARG A 115 -4.30 0.77 21.09
C ARG A 115 -3.01 1.47 20.63
N GLU A 116 -2.27 0.83 19.70
CA GLU A 116 -0.99 1.39 19.21
C GLU A 116 -1.16 2.44 18.11
N VAL A 117 -2.36 2.55 17.52
CA VAL A 117 -2.63 3.51 16.43
C VAL A 117 -3.40 4.71 16.98
N PRO A 118 -2.74 5.83 17.31
CA PRO A 118 -3.41 7.02 17.82
C PRO A 118 -4.42 7.59 16.83
N GLY A 119 -5.59 8.00 17.33
CA GLY A 119 -6.65 8.60 16.51
C GLY A 119 -7.45 7.60 15.66
N LEU A 120 -7.24 6.30 15.84
CA LEU A 120 -8.03 5.27 15.18
C LEU A 120 -9.41 5.09 15.81
N GLU A 121 -9.50 5.24 17.14
CA GLU A 121 -10.71 5.01 17.94
C GLU A 121 -11.95 5.73 17.38
N PRO A 122 -11.95 7.06 17.10
CA PRO A 122 -13.14 7.72 16.56
C PRO A 122 -13.59 7.18 15.19
N ALA A 123 -12.64 6.75 14.36
CA ALA A 123 -12.97 6.16 13.06
C ALA A 123 -13.57 4.77 13.21
N LEU A 124 -13.08 3.98 14.18
CA LEU A 124 -13.62 2.66 14.50
C LEU A 124 -15.00 2.75 15.14
N ASP A 125 -15.25 3.71 16.04
CA ASP A 125 -16.56 3.91 16.65
C ASP A 125 -17.62 4.21 15.59
N LEU A 126 -17.30 5.07 14.62
CA LEU A 126 -18.19 5.35 13.49
C LEU A 126 -18.38 4.11 12.61
N LEU A 127 -17.30 3.38 12.31
CA LEU A 127 -17.35 2.17 11.48
C LEU A 127 -18.24 1.11 12.12
N PHE A 128 -18.04 0.86 13.41
CA PHE A 128 -18.85 -0.14 14.13
C PHE A 128 -20.30 0.29 14.25
N GLY A 129 -20.58 1.57 14.54
CA GLY A 129 -21.93 2.11 14.58
C GLY A 129 -22.69 1.96 13.27
N GLU A 130 -22.02 2.12 12.12
CA GLU A 130 -22.63 1.90 10.80
C GLU A 130 -22.71 0.40 10.43
N ALA A 131 -21.78 -0.43 10.90
CA ALA A 131 -21.78 -1.85 10.66
C ALA A 131 -22.88 -2.58 11.49
N ASP A 132 -23.08 -2.16 12.74
CA ASP A 132 -24.03 -2.77 13.66
C ASP A 132 -25.49 -2.33 13.41
N GLN A 133 -25.72 -1.21 12.73
CA GLN A 133 -27.06 -0.69 12.43
C GLN A 133 -27.22 -0.38 10.95
N VAL A 134 -27.92 -1.26 10.23
CA VAL A 134 -28.18 -1.04 8.79
C VAL A 134 -29.12 0.15 8.60
N ARG A 135 -28.56 1.23 8.03
CA ARG A 135 -29.28 2.47 7.67
C ARG A 135 -29.09 2.79 6.20
N CYS A 136 -29.85 3.76 5.68
CA CYS A 136 -29.66 4.22 4.30
C CYS A 136 -28.21 4.72 4.12
N GLY A 137 -27.46 4.10 3.18
CA GLY A 137 -26.08 4.45 2.89
C GLY A 137 -25.02 3.82 3.80
N SER A 138 -25.39 3.01 4.81
CA SER A 138 -24.45 2.41 5.78
C SER A 138 -23.29 1.70 5.10
N ARG A 139 -23.55 0.88 4.08
CA ARG A 139 -22.51 0.16 3.35
C ARG A 139 -21.48 1.10 2.72
N LEU A 140 -21.96 2.12 2.01
CA LEU A 140 -21.07 3.10 1.36
C LEU A 140 -20.28 3.88 2.41
N LEU A 141 -20.89 4.25 3.53
CA LEU A 141 -20.21 4.95 4.62
C LEU A 141 -19.16 4.05 5.26
N ALA A 142 -19.48 2.77 5.53
CA ALA A 142 -18.54 1.81 6.08
C ALA A 142 -17.32 1.60 5.15
N ASP A 143 -17.53 1.49 3.82
CA ASP A 143 -16.45 1.41 2.85
C ASP A 143 -15.50 2.64 2.96
N ARG A 144 -16.05 3.85 3.07
CA ARG A 144 -15.26 5.07 3.26
C ARG A 144 -14.55 5.13 4.61
N LEU A 145 -15.18 4.63 5.66
CA LEU A 145 -14.56 4.57 6.99
C LEU A 145 -13.39 3.59 7.02
N PHE A 146 -13.46 2.48 6.29
CA PHE A 146 -12.30 1.60 6.11
C PHE A 146 -11.14 2.29 5.38
N GLU A 147 -11.42 3.15 4.40
CA GLU A 147 -10.38 3.96 3.75
C GLU A 147 -9.74 4.94 4.77
N VAL A 148 -10.54 5.52 5.68
CA VAL A 148 -10.02 6.36 6.77
C VAL A 148 -9.15 5.54 7.73
N VAL A 149 -9.61 4.36 8.16
CA VAL A 149 -8.84 3.43 9.01
C VAL A 149 -7.50 3.08 8.34
N LEU A 150 -7.50 2.76 7.05
CA LEU A 150 -6.28 2.48 6.30
C LEU A 150 -5.33 3.68 6.27
N ILE A 151 -5.82 4.91 6.07
CA ILE A 151 -4.98 6.12 6.10
C ILE A 151 -4.34 6.31 7.48
N GLN A 152 -5.07 6.09 8.56
CA GLN A 152 -4.54 6.18 9.93
C GLN A 152 -3.46 5.11 10.16
N LEU A 153 -3.70 3.89 9.71
CA LEU A 153 -2.72 2.82 9.76
C LEU A 153 -1.45 3.17 8.97
N LEU A 154 -1.57 3.67 7.74
CA LEU A 154 -0.42 4.07 6.92
C LEU A 154 0.38 5.23 7.56
N ARG A 155 -0.28 6.17 8.23
CA ARG A 155 0.38 7.21 9.03
C ARG A 155 1.20 6.60 10.15
N TRP A 156 0.59 5.69 10.92
CA TRP A 156 1.28 5.00 12.01
C TRP A 156 2.48 4.20 11.49
N ILE A 157 2.35 3.48 10.38
CA ILE A 157 3.43 2.72 9.74
C ILE A 157 4.61 3.64 9.37
N ILE A 158 4.35 4.81 8.80
CA ILE A 158 5.40 5.78 8.44
C ILE A 158 6.09 6.35 9.68
N ASP A 159 5.36 6.51 10.77
CA ASP A 159 5.93 7.05 12.01
C ASP A 159 6.62 5.96 12.86
N HIS A 160 6.26 4.66 12.66
CA HIS A 160 6.77 3.51 13.40
C HIS A 160 7.21 2.35 12.48
N PRO A 161 8.07 2.59 11.47
CA PRO A 161 8.36 1.59 10.44
C PRO A 161 8.99 0.30 10.99
N ALA A 162 9.82 0.39 12.01
CA ALA A 162 10.44 -0.78 12.63
C ALA A 162 9.42 -1.69 13.34
N GLN A 163 8.43 -1.09 14.06
CA GLN A 163 7.34 -1.83 14.70
C GLN A 163 6.42 -2.47 13.65
N ALA A 164 6.27 -1.80 12.51
CA ALA A 164 5.52 -2.31 11.37
C ALA A 164 6.27 -3.40 10.57
N GLY A 165 7.49 -3.77 10.96
CA GLY A 165 8.31 -4.77 10.25
C GLY A 165 8.86 -4.27 8.91
N VAL A 166 8.96 -2.96 8.70
CA VAL A 166 9.51 -2.36 7.47
C VAL A 166 11.00 -2.13 7.65
N GLU A 167 11.82 -2.75 6.80
CA GLU A 167 13.29 -2.66 6.88
C GLU A 167 13.89 -1.62 5.92
N ASN A 168 13.29 -1.46 4.74
CA ASN A 168 13.75 -0.53 3.71
C ASN A 168 12.61 -0.19 2.73
N GLY A 169 12.90 0.67 1.75
CA GLY A 169 11.97 1.03 0.69
C GLY A 169 11.28 2.37 0.89
N LEU A 170 10.14 2.54 0.21
CA LEU A 170 9.38 3.80 0.18
C LEU A 170 9.02 4.30 1.59
N VAL A 171 8.51 3.41 2.45
CA VAL A 171 8.07 3.75 3.81
C VAL A 171 9.25 4.26 4.65
N MET A 172 10.40 3.56 4.62
CA MET A 172 11.61 4.01 5.31
C MET A 172 12.11 5.37 4.80
N GLY A 173 12.03 5.61 3.48
CA GLY A 173 12.35 6.92 2.91
C GLY A 173 11.40 8.02 3.37
N LEU A 174 10.11 7.72 3.52
CA LEU A 174 9.10 8.66 4.01
C LEU A 174 9.15 8.86 5.54
N SER A 175 9.73 7.93 6.30
CA SER A 175 9.87 8.06 7.75
C SER A 175 10.96 9.06 8.15
N ASP A 176 12.05 9.21 7.37
CA ASP A 176 13.04 10.28 7.59
C ASP A 176 12.48 11.64 7.12
N PRO A 177 12.30 12.63 7.99
CA PRO A 177 11.70 13.92 7.62
C PRO A 177 12.47 14.69 6.54
N ARG A 178 13.76 14.47 6.40
CA ARG A 178 14.61 15.13 5.38
C ARG A 178 14.42 14.47 4.02
N LEU A 179 14.53 13.13 3.96
CA LEU A 179 14.32 12.37 2.73
C LEU A 179 12.88 12.52 2.24
N ALA A 180 11.91 12.53 3.16
CA ALA A 180 10.50 12.72 2.83
C ALA A 180 10.23 14.02 2.06
N ARG A 181 10.95 15.12 2.34
CA ARG A 181 10.79 16.37 1.57
C ARG A 181 11.10 16.15 0.08
N ALA A 182 12.23 15.49 -0.20
CA ALA A 182 12.64 15.22 -1.57
C ALA A 182 11.71 14.19 -2.24
N LEU A 183 11.32 13.13 -1.52
CA LEU A 183 10.40 12.10 -2.03
C LEU A 183 9.03 12.67 -2.36
N VAL A 184 8.43 13.47 -1.47
CA VAL A 184 7.13 14.10 -1.72
C VAL A 184 7.18 15.06 -2.92
N ALA A 185 8.23 15.85 -3.05
CA ALA A 185 8.42 16.74 -4.21
C ALA A 185 8.54 15.92 -5.52
N LEU A 186 9.36 14.87 -5.51
CA LEU A 186 9.55 13.96 -6.63
C LEU A 186 8.23 13.23 -7.02
N HIS A 187 7.45 12.81 -6.04
CA HIS A 187 6.17 12.14 -6.30
C HIS A 187 5.13 13.07 -6.89
N ARG A 188 5.13 14.35 -6.50
CA ARG A 188 4.20 15.36 -7.04
C ARG A 188 4.54 15.73 -8.47
N GLU A 189 5.82 15.93 -8.77
CA GLU A 189 6.31 16.46 -10.04
C GLU A 189 7.36 15.52 -10.69
N PRO A 190 6.99 14.26 -11.01
CA PRO A 190 7.96 13.28 -11.51
C PRO A 190 8.55 13.65 -12.88
N GLY A 191 7.87 14.49 -13.66
CA GLY A 191 8.30 14.92 -14.99
C GLY A 191 9.36 16.01 -15.00
N GLU A 192 9.56 16.67 -13.86
CA GLU A 192 10.55 17.75 -13.73
C GLU A 192 11.99 17.26 -13.92
N ASP A 193 12.90 18.19 -14.22
CA ASP A 193 14.33 17.91 -14.29
C ASP A 193 14.92 17.75 -12.88
N TRP A 194 15.07 16.50 -12.46
CA TRP A 194 15.57 16.11 -11.17
C TRP A 194 17.06 15.78 -11.22
N THR A 195 17.86 16.60 -10.54
CA THR A 195 19.28 16.33 -10.30
C THR A 195 19.51 15.91 -8.85
N LEU A 196 20.63 15.26 -8.58
CA LEU A 196 21.04 14.92 -7.21
C LEU A 196 21.17 16.16 -6.33
N GLU A 197 21.67 17.26 -6.91
CA GLU A 197 21.81 18.57 -6.26
C GLU A 197 20.46 19.11 -5.81
N ARG A 198 19.46 19.09 -6.71
CA ARG A 198 18.10 19.58 -6.43
C ARG A 198 17.45 18.75 -5.31
N MET A 199 17.54 17.41 -5.38
CA MET A 199 17.01 16.53 -4.35
C MET A 199 17.66 16.76 -2.99
N ALA A 200 18.99 16.85 -2.95
CA ALA A 200 19.77 17.11 -1.73
C ALA A 200 19.44 18.47 -1.12
N SER A 201 19.30 19.50 -1.96
CA SER A 201 18.91 20.85 -1.53
C SER A 201 17.53 20.87 -0.87
N ILE A 202 16.53 20.19 -1.46
CA ILE A 202 15.17 20.07 -0.88
C ILE A 202 15.21 19.31 0.46
N ALA A 203 16.07 18.29 0.57
CA ALA A 203 16.26 17.56 1.81
C ALA A 203 17.04 18.34 2.88
N GLY A 204 17.67 19.47 2.50
CA GLY A 204 18.56 20.23 3.38
C GLY A 204 19.85 19.48 3.71
N MET A 205 20.41 18.74 2.75
CA MET A 205 21.58 17.88 2.92
C MET A 205 22.65 18.16 1.86
N SER A 206 23.91 17.79 2.15
CA SER A 206 24.93 17.72 1.10
C SER A 206 24.62 16.58 0.12
N ARG A 207 25.11 16.65 -1.13
CA ARG A 207 24.90 15.61 -2.15
C ARG A 207 25.32 14.22 -1.68
N SER A 208 26.51 14.12 -1.08
CA SER A 208 27.06 12.84 -0.61
C SER A 208 26.22 12.26 0.55
N ALA A 209 25.86 13.09 1.53
CA ALA A 209 25.03 12.69 2.66
C ALA A 209 23.64 12.26 2.22
N PHE A 210 23.02 13.02 1.29
CA PHE A 210 21.71 12.66 0.74
C PHE A 210 21.75 11.32 -0.01
N ALA A 211 22.70 11.14 -0.93
CA ALA A 211 22.81 9.91 -1.72
C ALA A 211 23.01 8.67 -0.83
N ALA A 212 23.86 8.79 0.20
CA ALA A 212 24.10 7.71 1.15
C ALA A 212 22.87 7.38 1.99
N ALA A 213 22.24 8.39 2.62
CA ALA A 213 21.04 8.22 3.45
C ALA A 213 19.86 7.70 2.62
N PHE A 214 19.66 8.24 1.41
CA PHE A 214 18.60 7.81 0.50
C PHE A 214 18.76 6.33 0.12
N LYS A 215 19.96 5.91 -0.28
CA LYS A 215 20.25 4.51 -0.63
C LYS A 215 20.10 3.59 0.58
N GLN A 216 20.51 4.01 1.75
CA GLN A 216 20.33 3.25 2.99
C GLN A 216 18.85 3.05 3.31
N ALA A 217 18.04 4.10 3.24
CA ALA A 217 16.62 4.04 3.56
C ALA A 217 15.80 3.31 2.49
N THR A 218 16.02 3.61 1.19
CA THR A 218 15.17 3.09 0.10
C THR A 218 15.72 1.84 -0.57
N GLY A 219 16.96 1.44 -0.29
CA GLY A 219 17.65 0.33 -0.96
C GLY A 219 18.18 0.68 -2.36
N THR A 220 17.86 1.84 -2.92
CA THR A 220 18.20 2.23 -4.29
C THR A 220 18.82 3.63 -4.36
N THR A 221 19.49 3.95 -5.47
CA THR A 221 19.98 5.32 -5.67
C THR A 221 18.83 6.28 -6.01
N PRO A 222 18.95 7.59 -5.73
CA PRO A 222 17.92 8.57 -6.09
C PRO A 222 17.53 8.56 -7.57
N ALA A 223 18.51 8.42 -8.47
CA ALA A 223 18.26 8.35 -9.91
C ALA A 223 17.49 7.09 -10.31
N GLN A 224 17.85 5.93 -9.74
CA GLN A 224 17.15 4.66 -9.98
C GLN A 224 15.73 4.73 -9.44
N TYR A 225 15.54 5.25 -8.22
CA TYR A 225 14.23 5.43 -7.62
C TYR A 225 13.31 6.30 -8.50
N LEU A 226 13.79 7.45 -8.99
CA LEU A 226 13.04 8.32 -9.90
C LEU A 226 12.65 7.58 -11.18
N SER A 227 13.58 6.83 -11.77
CA SER A 227 13.33 6.04 -12.97
C SER A 227 12.23 4.99 -12.72
N ASP A 228 12.33 4.24 -11.63
CA ASP A 228 11.35 3.22 -11.26
C ASP A 228 9.98 3.85 -10.96
N TRP A 229 9.95 4.99 -10.28
CA TRP A 229 8.74 5.75 -10.01
C TRP A 229 8.04 6.20 -11.30
N ARG A 230 8.79 6.80 -12.23
CA ARG A 230 8.27 7.20 -13.55
C ARG A 230 7.70 6.00 -14.32
N LEU A 231 8.35 4.85 -14.28
CA LEU A 231 7.87 3.65 -14.97
C LEU A 231 6.62 3.05 -14.30
N THR A 232 6.53 3.11 -12.98
CA THR A 232 5.32 2.72 -12.23
C THR A 232 4.13 3.59 -12.61
N LEU A 233 4.34 4.91 -12.70
CA LEU A 233 3.32 5.85 -13.18
C LEU A 233 2.96 5.60 -14.64
N ALA A 234 3.96 5.34 -15.50
CA ALA A 234 3.71 5.03 -16.91
C ALA A 234 2.82 3.80 -17.07
N ALA A 235 3.05 2.76 -16.28
CA ALA A 235 2.21 1.55 -16.26
C ALA A 235 0.75 1.86 -15.86
N SER A 236 0.55 2.65 -14.82
CA SER A 236 -0.79 3.10 -14.39
C SER A 236 -1.49 3.92 -15.47
N MET A 237 -0.77 4.88 -16.07
CA MET A 237 -1.32 5.72 -17.15
C MET A 237 -1.66 4.93 -18.42
N LEU A 238 -0.87 3.91 -18.77
CA LEU A 238 -1.14 3.02 -19.89
C LEU A 238 -2.43 2.22 -19.65
N ARG A 239 -2.63 1.67 -18.45
CA ARG A 239 -3.88 0.99 -18.08
C ARG A 239 -5.10 1.91 -18.17
N ALA A 240 -4.93 3.19 -17.81
CA ALA A 240 -5.96 4.22 -17.99
C ALA A 240 -6.18 4.66 -19.45
N GLY A 241 -5.50 4.02 -20.42
CA GLY A 241 -5.66 4.29 -21.86
C GLY A 241 -4.93 5.53 -22.36
N LYS A 242 -4.02 6.13 -21.55
CA LYS A 242 -3.30 7.33 -21.97
C LYS A 242 -2.25 7.00 -23.06
N PRO A 243 -2.15 7.78 -24.14
CA PRO A 243 -1.18 7.54 -25.21
C PRO A 243 0.27 7.63 -24.72
N ALA A 244 1.12 6.69 -25.11
CA ALA A 244 2.52 6.61 -24.66
C ALA A 244 3.33 7.89 -24.98
N LYS A 245 3.02 8.62 -26.04
CA LYS A 245 3.63 9.91 -26.36
C LYS A 245 3.35 10.96 -25.28
N LEU A 246 2.10 11.04 -24.81
CA LEU A 246 1.71 11.98 -23.74
C LEU A 246 2.31 11.57 -22.41
N ILE A 247 2.34 10.26 -22.12
CA ILE A 247 2.99 9.73 -20.91
C ILE A 247 4.48 10.09 -20.89
N ALA A 248 5.19 9.94 -22.00
CA ALA A 248 6.61 10.28 -22.10
C ALA A 248 6.84 11.76 -21.78
N ALA A 249 6.05 12.65 -22.35
CA ALA A 249 6.15 14.10 -22.10
C ALA A 249 5.88 14.46 -20.62
N GLU A 250 4.81 13.89 -20.06
CA GLU A 250 4.40 14.19 -18.67
C GLU A 250 5.38 13.66 -17.62
N LEU A 251 6.04 12.54 -17.91
CA LEU A 251 6.98 11.91 -16.98
C LEU A 251 8.45 12.30 -17.23
N GLY A 252 8.71 13.31 -18.09
CA GLY A 252 10.05 13.83 -18.32
C GLY A 252 10.97 12.90 -19.11
N PHE A 253 10.41 12.04 -19.98
CA PHE A 253 11.19 11.31 -20.98
C PHE A 253 11.36 12.17 -22.23
N ALA A 254 12.57 12.24 -22.77
CA ALA A 254 12.86 13.05 -23.95
C ALA A 254 12.02 12.67 -25.16
N THR A 255 11.68 11.38 -25.30
CA THR A 255 10.87 10.83 -26.42
C THR A 255 10.06 9.62 -25.97
N GLN A 256 9.03 9.27 -26.75
CA GLN A 256 8.32 7.99 -26.56
C GLN A 256 9.27 6.77 -26.69
N ALA A 257 10.28 6.85 -27.54
CA ALA A 257 11.27 5.78 -27.71
C ALA A 257 12.11 5.59 -26.45
N SER A 258 12.50 6.69 -25.78
CA SER A 258 13.25 6.62 -24.49
C SER A 258 12.39 6.01 -23.38
N LEU A 259 11.10 6.36 -23.29
CA LEU A 259 10.16 5.69 -22.39
C LEU A 259 10.07 4.20 -22.69
N SER A 260 9.85 3.81 -23.96
CA SER A 260 9.70 2.41 -24.37
C SER A 260 10.95 1.59 -24.06
N LYS A 261 12.14 2.17 -24.26
CA LYS A 261 13.42 1.53 -23.93
C LYS A 261 13.54 1.29 -22.41
N ALA A 262 13.32 2.32 -21.59
CA ALA A 262 13.38 2.22 -20.13
C ALA A 262 12.33 1.23 -19.59
N PHE A 263 11.12 1.27 -20.14
CA PHE A 263 10.04 0.38 -19.76
C PHE A 263 10.38 -1.09 -20.05
N ARG A 264 10.92 -1.39 -21.25
CA ARG A 264 11.36 -2.74 -21.61
C ARG A 264 12.52 -3.22 -20.73
N GLN A 265 13.47 -2.37 -20.39
CA GLN A 265 14.56 -2.71 -19.50
C GLN A 265 14.06 -3.09 -18.08
N ARG A 266 13.00 -2.44 -17.60
CA ARG A 266 12.46 -2.65 -16.25
C ARG A 266 11.40 -3.76 -16.19
N MET A 267 10.52 -3.83 -17.18
CA MET A 267 9.36 -4.74 -17.21
C MET A 267 9.59 -6.00 -18.06
N GLY A 268 10.71 -6.07 -18.81
CA GLY A 268 11.04 -7.18 -19.71
C GLY A 268 10.33 -7.12 -21.07
N VAL A 269 9.25 -6.35 -21.19
CA VAL A 269 8.41 -6.23 -22.41
C VAL A 269 8.16 -4.76 -22.74
N SER A 270 7.74 -4.49 -23.99
CA SER A 270 7.37 -3.12 -24.39
C SER A 270 6.07 -2.65 -23.71
N PRO A 271 5.81 -1.33 -23.64
CA PRO A 271 4.55 -0.80 -23.09
C PRO A 271 3.30 -1.41 -23.72
N ARG A 272 3.31 -1.66 -25.03
CA ARG A 272 2.19 -2.24 -25.79
C ARG A 272 1.97 -3.72 -25.44
N GLU A 273 3.04 -4.51 -25.40
CA GLU A 273 2.99 -5.93 -25.02
C GLU A 273 2.55 -6.09 -23.56
N TRP A 274 3.07 -5.24 -22.68
CA TRP A 274 2.69 -5.23 -21.28
C TRP A 274 1.19 -4.94 -21.08
N LEU A 275 0.66 -3.93 -21.78
CA LEU A 275 -0.76 -3.58 -21.71
C LEU A 275 -1.65 -4.73 -22.21
N ALA A 276 -1.25 -5.40 -23.30
CA ALA A 276 -1.98 -6.56 -23.81
C ALA A 276 -2.04 -7.69 -22.75
N GLN A 277 -0.89 -8.02 -22.12
CA GLN A 277 -0.83 -9.04 -21.06
C GLN A 277 -1.72 -8.70 -19.86
N VAL A 278 -1.78 -7.42 -19.46
CA VAL A 278 -2.62 -6.98 -18.34
C VAL A 278 -4.10 -7.12 -18.69
N ILE A 279 -4.51 -6.69 -19.89
CA ILE A 279 -5.90 -6.79 -20.33
C ILE A 279 -6.34 -8.27 -20.44
N ASP A 280 -5.47 -9.14 -20.94
CA ASP A 280 -5.77 -10.58 -21.03
C ASP A 280 -5.90 -11.22 -19.65
N ALA A 281 -5.06 -10.82 -18.70
CA ALA A 281 -5.15 -11.31 -17.31
C ALA A 281 -6.39 -10.82 -16.55
N GLU A 282 -6.94 -9.65 -16.90
CA GLU A 282 -8.16 -9.09 -16.30
C GLU A 282 -9.47 -9.71 -16.89
N ARG A 283 -9.36 -10.48 -17.98
CA ARG A 283 -10.50 -11.16 -18.64
C ARG A 283 -10.71 -12.61 -18.20
N LEU A 284 -9.73 -13.17 -17.49
CA LEU A 284 -9.74 -14.53 -16.94
C LEU A 284 -10.26 -14.56 -15.49
#